data_11649facd976c62e53c36555a7a6cd29
#
_entry.id   11649facd976c62e53c36555a7a6cd29
#
_cell.length_a   1.000
_cell.length_b   1.000
_cell.length_c   1.000
_cell.angle_alpha   90.00
_cell.angle_beta   90.00
_cell.angle_gamma   90.00
#
_symmetry.space_group_name_H-M   'P 1'
#
loop_
_entity.id
_entity.type
_entity.pdbx_description
1 polymer ?
#
loop_
_entity_poly.entity_id
_entity_poly.type
_entity_poly.pdbx_seq_one_letter_code
_entity_poly.pdbx_strand_id
1 'polypeptide(L)'
;YMAQPISMTIAIGLCVITTFSNPFKRLAANNKFFEIVGSLGLLPGFVIAGFAAFIFQEVTFNIQWGFQIPAVGSLIEKTSPLFIGLPTAQMFIDALPLVIIGYMLLFGDLVTATEVLKDAQKHRDDEQLPIDLNRSHLSVGIRNLLASLINPFFPTQGALWTGVHVVVADAWKKGPKQMESIFDGIGSYYLMGIPFLYFTLPFVTLMQPLMVMALTLTLILTGFA
;
A
#
# COMPACT_ATOMS: atom_id res chain seq x y z
N TYR A 1 -17.48 3.60 4.79
CA TYR A 1 -18.33 4.13 3.72
C TYR A 1 -19.46 5.00 4.28
N MET A 2 -20.16 4.54 5.31
CA MET A 2 -21.30 5.29 5.89
C MET A 2 -20.90 6.57 6.66
N ALA A 3 -19.68 6.70 7.11
CA ALA A 3 -19.22 7.88 7.86
C ALA A 3 -18.81 9.07 6.99
N GLN A 4 -18.44 8.84 5.71
CA GLN A 4 -17.94 9.85 4.79
C GLN A 4 -18.47 9.61 3.36
N PRO A 5 -19.81 9.67 3.14
CA PRO A 5 -20.40 9.23 1.88
C PRO A 5 -20.07 10.14 0.70
N ILE A 6 -20.07 11.46 0.91
CA ILE A 6 -19.86 12.45 -0.18
C ILE A 6 -18.39 12.45 -0.61
N SER A 7 -17.48 12.61 0.34
CA SER A 7 -16.07 12.64 0.06
C SER A 7 -15.55 11.33 -0.51
N MET A 8 -16.07 10.19 -0.03
CA MET A 8 -15.72 8.88 -0.55
C MET A 8 -16.18 8.70 -2.01
N THR A 9 -17.40 9.15 -2.34
CA THR A 9 -17.90 9.10 -3.71
C THR A 9 -17.07 9.96 -4.65
N ILE A 10 -16.69 11.16 -4.22
CA ILE A 10 -15.79 12.05 -4.97
C ILE A 10 -14.41 11.39 -5.16
N ALA A 11 -13.85 10.82 -4.09
CA ALA A 11 -12.56 10.14 -4.14
C ALA A 11 -12.54 9.00 -5.17
N ILE A 12 -13.52 8.10 -5.07
CA ILE A 12 -13.64 6.95 -5.98
C ILE A 12 -13.83 7.43 -7.42
N GLY A 13 -14.77 8.34 -7.65
CA GLY A 13 -15.05 8.87 -8.98
C GLY A 13 -13.81 9.49 -9.64
N LEU A 14 -13.10 10.36 -8.92
CA LEU A 14 -11.88 10.99 -9.42
C LEU A 14 -10.78 9.97 -9.67
N CYS A 15 -10.54 9.05 -8.74
CA CYS A 15 -9.49 8.04 -8.90
C CYS A 15 -9.77 7.09 -10.08
N VAL A 16 -11.01 6.65 -10.25
CA VAL A 16 -11.40 5.83 -11.41
C VAL A 16 -11.24 6.60 -12.72
N ILE A 17 -11.64 7.87 -12.76
CA ILE A 17 -11.49 8.70 -13.95
C ILE A 17 -10.00 8.92 -14.28
N THR A 18 -9.18 9.30 -13.32
CA THR A 18 -7.77 9.61 -13.58
C THR A 18 -6.95 8.36 -13.95
N THR A 19 -7.29 7.21 -13.42
CA THR A 19 -6.50 5.98 -13.62
C THR A 19 -6.98 5.14 -14.80
N PHE A 20 -8.29 4.99 -14.98
CA PHE A 20 -8.85 4.01 -15.94
C PHE A 20 -9.54 4.65 -17.14
N SER A 21 -9.92 5.93 -17.09
CA SER A 21 -10.69 6.56 -18.16
C SER A 21 -9.86 6.81 -19.42
N ASN A 22 -10.31 6.30 -20.56
CA ASN A 22 -9.70 6.56 -21.85
C ASN A 22 -9.71 8.05 -22.25
N PRO A 23 -10.77 8.85 -22.00
CA PRO A 23 -10.74 10.29 -22.25
C PRO A 23 -9.63 10.99 -21.45
N PHE A 24 -9.45 10.66 -20.18
CA PHE A 24 -8.38 11.25 -19.37
C PHE A 24 -6.99 10.87 -19.90
N LYS A 25 -6.78 9.61 -20.28
CA LYS A 25 -5.51 9.15 -20.90
C LYS A 25 -5.18 9.91 -22.20
N ARG A 26 -6.19 10.22 -23.02
CA ARG A 26 -6.01 11.05 -24.23
C ARG A 26 -5.66 12.51 -23.88
N LEU A 27 -6.27 13.08 -22.86
CA LEU A 27 -5.93 14.41 -22.37
C LEU A 27 -4.51 14.46 -21.81
N ALA A 28 -4.11 13.46 -21.06
CA ALA A 28 -2.77 13.31 -20.51
C ALA A 28 -1.70 13.18 -21.62
N ALA A 29 -2.00 12.48 -22.69
CA ALA A 29 -1.09 12.38 -23.85
C ALA A 29 -0.86 13.71 -24.58
N ASN A 30 -1.82 14.65 -24.51
CA ASN A 30 -1.76 15.91 -25.23
C ASN A 30 -1.41 17.12 -24.35
N ASN A 31 -1.40 16.98 -23.01
CA ASN A 31 -1.19 18.09 -22.09
C ASN A 31 -0.36 17.65 -20.89
N LYS A 32 0.79 18.29 -20.72
CA LYS A 32 1.76 18.00 -19.65
C LYS A 32 1.17 18.12 -18.24
N PHE A 33 0.20 19.00 -18.01
CA PHE A 33 -0.48 19.12 -16.72
C PHE A 33 -1.28 17.84 -16.40
N PHE A 34 -2.06 17.33 -17.33
CA PHE A 34 -2.83 16.10 -17.15
C PHE A 34 -1.93 14.85 -17.10
N GLU A 35 -0.78 14.86 -17.78
CA GLU A 35 0.24 13.84 -17.66
C GLU A 35 0.78 13.78 -16.23
N ILE A 36 1.15 14.92 -15.62
CA ILE A 36 1.60 15.00 -14.24
C ILE A 36 0.49 14.55 -13.28
N VAL A 37 -0.75 15.02 -13.46
CA VAL A 37 -1.87 14.60 -12.61
C VAL A 37 -2.09 13.09 -12.70
N GLY A 38 -1.99 12.50 -13.88
CA GLY A 38 -2.11 11.05 -14.09
C GLY A 38 -0.97 10.26 -13.44
N SER A 39 0.26 10.79 -13.49
CA SER A 39 1.43 10.15 -12.87
C SER A 39 1.38 10.13 -11.34
N LEU A 40 0.63 11.04 -10.72
CA LEU A 40 0.41 11.09 -9.27
C LEU A 40 -0.58 10.01 -8.77
N GLY A 41 -1.20 9.25 -9.66
CA GLY A 41 -2.08 8.13 -9.34
C GLY A 41 -3.27 8.53 -8.48
N LEU A 42 -3.34 8.02 -7.24
CA LEU A 42 -4.43 8.27 -6.29
C LEU A 42 -4.41 9.65 -5.65
N LEU A 43 -3.26 10.29 -5.61
CA LEU A 43 -3.03 11.47 -4.79
C LEU A 43 -3.97 12.64 -5.14
N PRO A 44 -4.23 12.99 -6.40
CA PRO A 44 -5.14 14.09 -6.74
C PRO A 44 -6.56 13.83 -6.24
N GLY A 45 -7.09 12.64 -6.46
CA GLY A 45 -8.42 12.25 -5.99
C GLY A 45 -8.52 12.27 -4.45
N PHE A 46 -7.50 11.79 -3.77
CA PHE A 46 -7.41 11.78 -2.33
C PHE A 46 -7.38 13.20 -1.73
N VAL A 47 -6.58 14.09 -2.30
CA VAL A 47 -6.47 15.48 -1.83
C VAL A 47 -7.79 16.23 -2.03
N ILE A 48 -8.40 16.14 -3.23
CA ILE A 48 -9.68 16.80 -3.51
C ILE A 48 -10.79 16.25 -2.60
N ALA A 49 -10.84 14.95 -2.40
CA ALA A 49 -11.80 14.33 -1.50
C ALA A 49 -11.58 14.71 -0.02
N GLY A 50 -10.33 14.88 0.41
CA GLY A 50 -10.01 15.39 1.74
C GLY A 50 -10.52 16.82 1.96
N PHE A 51 -10.38 17.69 0.97
CA PHE A 51 -10.98 19.03 0.99
C PHE A 51 -12.52 18.96 0.99
N ALA A 52 -13.10 18.10 0.18
CA ALA A 52 -14.56 17.90 0.18
C ALA A 52 -15.06 17.41 1.56
N ALA A 53 -14.37 16.45 2.17
CA ALA A 53 -14.69 15.94 3.50
C ALA A 53 -14.70 17.06 4.56
N PHE A 54 -13.79 18.01 4.45
CA PHE A 54 -13.72 19.18 5.31
C PHE A 54 -14.89 20.14 5.05
N ILE A 55 -15.16 20.48 3.80
CA ILE A 55 -16.24 21.41 3.41
C ILE A 55 -17.61 20.87 3.80
N PHE A 56 -17.86 19.57 3.56
CA PHE A 56 -19.12 18.92 3.91
C PHE A 56 -19.20 18.48 5.36
N GLN A 57 -18.21 18.84 6.18
CA GLN A 57 -18.15 18.50 7.61
C GLN A 57 -18.23 16.99 7.91
N GLU A 58 -17.85 16.16 6.96
CA GLU A 58 -17.76 14.71 7.15
C GLU A 58 -16.54 14.32 7.99
N VAL A 59 -15.54 15.22 8.08
CA VAL A 59 -14.30 15.06 8.82
C VAL A 59 -13.95 16.33 9.57
N THR A 60 -13.56 16.17 10.83
CA THR A 60 -13.00 17.26 11.63
C THR A 60 -11.49 17.07 11.81
N PHE A 61 -10.73 18.09 11.46
CA PHE A 61 -9.28 18.06 11.64
C PHE A 61 -8.91 18.74 12.96
N ASN A 62 -8.34 17.97 13.88
CA ASN A 62 -7.75 18.50 15.13
C ASN A 62 -6.23 18.37 15.05
N ILE A 63 -5.60 19.33 14.36
CA ILE A 63 -4.17 19.30 14.10
C ILE A 63 -3.41 19.66 15.38
N GLN A 64 -2.62 18.72 15.89
CA GLN A 64 -1.75 18.91 17.03
C GLN A 64 -0.32 19.20 16.55
N TRP A 65 0.34 20.17 17.17
CA TRP A 65 1.71 20.54 16.85
C TRP A 65 2.70 19.85 17.79
N GLY A 66 3.77 19.33 17.24
CA GLY A 66 4.85 18.71 18.02
C GLY A 66 5.43 17.48 17.36
N PHE A 67 6.28 16.81 18.10
CA PHE A 67 6.87 15.52 17.71
C PHE A 67 6.34 14.43 18.62
N GLN A 68 6.23 13.22 18.10
CA GLN A 68 5.90 12.03 18.86
C GLN A 68 6.95 10.94 18.62
N ILE A 69 7.24 10.20 19.67
CA ILE A 69 7.99 8.95 19.56
C ILE A 69 6.97 7.82 19.69
N PRO A 70 6.86 6.92 18.70
CA PRO A 70 5.94 5.79 18.79
C PRO A 70 6.24 4.96 20.05
N ALA A 71 5.21 4.64 20.82
CA ALA A 71 5.32 3.85 22.04
C ALA A 71 5.51 2.35 21.74
N VAL A 72 6.60 2.01 21.04
CA VAL A 72 6.90 0.66 20.55
C VAL A 72 6.99 -0.34 21.73
N GLY A 73 7.59 0.06 22.84
CA GLY A 73 7.64 -0.79 24.03
C GLY A 73 6.26 -1.19 24.54
N SER A 74 5.39 -0.21 24.75
CA SER A 74 4.00 -0.46 25.18
C SER A 74 3.19 -1.25 24.14
N LEU A 75 3.48 -1.08 22.87
CA LEU A 75 2.86 -1.87 21.81
C LEU A 75 3.26 -3.34 21.95
N ILE A 76 4.53 -3.64 22.07
CA ILE A 76 5.06 -5.01 22.23
C ILE A 76 4.50 -5.64 23.50
N GLU A 77 4.55 -4.94 24.63
CA GLU A 77 4.03 -5.44 25.91
C GLU A 77 2.54 -5.82 25.86
N LYS A 78 1.73 -5.06 25.10
CA LYS A 78 0.27 -5.25 25.02
C LYS A 78 -0.18 -6.19 23.93
N THR A 79 0.68 -6.50 22.96
CA THR A 79 0.27 -7.23 21.75
C THR A 79 1.08 -8.48 21.48
N SER A 80 2.33 -8.53 21.95
CA SER A 80 3.20 -9.68 21.69
C SER A 80 2.76 -10.90 22.49
N PRO A 81 2.59 -12.07 21.85
CA PRO A 81 2.32 -13.32 22.55
C PRO A 81 3.35 -13.70 23.62
N LEU A 82 4.55 -13.16 23.53
CA LEU A 82 5.61 -13.36 24.54
C LEU A 82 5.29 -12.68 25.87
N PHE A 83 4.47 -11.60 25.86
CA PHE A 83 4.07 -10.86 27.05
C PHE A 83 2.64 -11.17 27.49
N ILE A 84 1.70 -11.28 26.54
CA ILE A 84 0.28 -11.51 26.84
C ILE A 84 -0.08 -12.99 26.93
N GLY A 85 0.82 -13.89 26.56
CA GLY A 85 0.63 -15.34 26.50
C GLY A 85 0.32 -15.84 25.09
N LEU A 86 0.63 -17.11 24.86
CA LEU A 86 0.37 -17.76 23.56
C LEU A 86 -1.12 -18.04 23.37
N PRO A 87 -1.63 -17.96 22.13
CA PRO A 87 -3.00 -18.30 21.81
C PRO A 87 -3.35 -19.75 22.22
N THR A 88 -4.58 -19.96 22.67
CA THR A 88 -5.09 -21.29 22.97
C THR A 88 -5.36 -22.09 21.70
N ALA A 89 -5.41 -23.43 21.82
CA ALA A 89 -5.75 -24.29 20.68
C ALA A 89 -7.12 -23.92 20.06
N GLN A 90 -8.09 -23.52 20.90
CA GLN A 90 -9.39 -23.08 20.42
C GLN A 90 -9.30 -21.85 19.53
N MET A 91 -8.48 -20.85 19.91
CA MET A 91 -8.27 -19.63 19.11
C MET A 91 -7.68 -19.96 17.72
N PHE A 92 -6.80 -20.96 17.65
CA PHE A 92 -6.29 -21.41 16.34
C PHE A 92 -7.38 -22.05 15.49
N ILE A 93 -8.27 -22.85 16.07
CA ILE A 93 -9.39 -23.47 15.36
C ILE A 93 -10.36 -22.40 14.86
N ASP A 94 -10.69 -21.43 15.70
CA ASP A 94 -11.61 -20.35 15.35
C ASP A 94 -11.04 -19.42 14.25
N ALA A 95 -9.71 -19.31 14.16
CA ALA A 95 -9.04 -18.53 13.13
C ALA A 95 -8.93 -19.25 11.77
N LEU A 96 -9.09 -20.58 11.71
CA LEU A 96 -8.88 -21.38 10.49
C LEU A 96 -9.61 -20.85 9.25
N PRO A 97 -10.91 -20.46 9.30
CA PRO A 97 -11.59 -19.94 8.11
C PRO A 97 -10.91 -18.68 7.55
N LEU A 98 -10.49 -17.76 8.43
CA LEU A 98 -9.79 -16.55 8.02
C LEU A 98 -8.38 -16.84 7.50
N VAL A 99 -7.69 -17.81 8.08
CA VAL A 99 -6.36 -18.26 7.62
C VAL A 99 -6.45 -18.84 6.21
N ILE A 100 -7.46 -19.67 5.93
CA ILE A 100 -7.66 -20.25 4.60
C ILE A 100 -7.93 -19.16 3.56
N ILE A 101 -8.86 -18.24 3.85
CA ILE A 101 -9.17 -17.12 2.96
C ILE A 101 -7.93 -16.25 2.75
N GLY A 102 -7.24 -15.87 3.82
CA GLY A 102 -6.01 -15.08 3.78
C GLY A 102 -4.92 -15.76 2.95
N TYR A 103 -4.75 -17.08 3.10
CA TYR A 103 -3.79 -17.85 2.32
C TYR A 103 -4.14 -17.84 0.83
N MET A 104 -5.41 -18.03 0.47
CA MET A 104 -5.87 -18.00 -0.93
C MET A 104 -5.59 -16.65 -1.59
N LEU A 105 -5.88 -15.56 -0.88
CA LEU A 105 -5.60 -14.20 -1.35
C LEU A 105 -4.09 -13.98 -1.55
N LEU A 106 -3.29 -14.36 -0.57
CA LEU A 106 -1.84 -14.20 -0.57
C LEU A 106 -1.16 -15.02 -1.67
N PHE A 107 -1.66 -16.22 -1.90
CA PHE A 107 -1.18 -17.09 -2.98
C PHE A 107 -1.54 -16.51 -4.36
N GLY A 108 -2.77 -16.03 -4.53
CA GLY A 108 -3.21 -15.38 -5.77
C GLY A 108 -2.34 -14.18 -6.13
N ASP A 109 -2.07 -13.34 -5.16
CA ASP A 109 -1.15 -12.22 -5.27
C ASP A 109 0.25 -12.66 -5.70
N LEU A 110 0.82 -13.66 -5.05
CA LEU A 110 2.15 -14.16 -5.36
C LEU A 110 2.26 -14.71 -6.79
N VAL A 111 1.23 -15.42 -7.24
CA VAL A 111 1.15 -15.92 -8.62
C VAL A 111 1.10 -14.74 -9.59
N THR A 112 0.25 -13.75 -9.34
CA THR A 112 0.11 -12.57 -10.20
C THR A 112 1.44 -11.81 -10.34
N ALA A 113 2.15 -11.58 -9.23
CA ALA A 113 3.45 -10.93 -9.30
C ALA A 113 4.49 -11.76 -10.06
N THR A 114 4.45 -13.06 -9.87
CA THR A 114 5.35 -13.96 -10.60
C THR A 114 5.13 -13.85 -12.10
N GLU A 115 3.89 -13.78 -12.58
CA GLU A 115 3.59 -13.59 -13.99
C GLU A 115 4.01 -12.20 -14.51
N VAL A 116 3.82 -11.13 -13.72
CA VAL A 116 4.32 -9.79 -14.06
C VAL A 116 5.84 -9.79 -14.23
N LEU A 117 6.58 -10.45 -13.32
CA LEU A 117 8.03 -10.56 -13.41
C LEU A 117 8.48 -11.41 -14.59
N LYS A 118 7.82 -12.54 -14.87
CA LYS A 118 8.10 -13.37 -16.04
C LYS A 118 7.87 -12.59 -17.35
N ASP A 119 6.81 -11.79 -17.40
CA ASP A 119 6.57 -10.94 -18.57
C ASP A 119 7.64 -9.86 -18.72
N ALA A 120 8.04 -9.23 -17.62
CA ALA A 120 9.14 -8.26 -17.64
C ALA A 120 10.44 -8.89 -18.15
N GLN A 121 10.77 -10.11 -17.73
CA GLN A 121 11.97 -10.82 -18.16
C GLN A 121 12.07 -11.01 -19.67
N LYS A 122 10.95 -11.16 -20.38
CA LYS A 122 10.94 -11.32 -21.84
C LYS A 122 11.48 -10.10 -22.62
N HIS A 123 11.58 -8.95 -21.96
CA HIS A 123 12.00 -7.69 -22.58
C HIS A 123 13.49 -7.39 -22.39
N ARG A 124 14.21 -8.20 -21.57
CA ARG A 124 15.63 -7.99 -21.30
C ARG A 124 16.36 -9.33 -21.19
N ASP A 125 17.46 -9.43 -21.94
CA ASP A 125 18.34 -10.60 -21.95
C ASP A 125 19.66 -10.35 -21.19
N ASP A 126 19.94 -9.10 -20.83
CA ASP A 126 21.17 -8.67 -20.16
C ASP A 126 21.20 -9.02 -18.66
N GLU A 127 20.04 -9.27 -18.07
CA GLU A 127 19.92 -9.62 -16.67
C GLU A 127 18.78 -10.62 -16.45
N GLN A 128 19.02 -11.65 -15.65
CA GLN A 128 18.00 -12.65 -15.34
C GLN A 128 17.42 -12.43 -13.94
N LEU A 129 16.09 -12.41 -13.85
CA LEU A 129 15.38 -12.32 -12.58
C LEU A 129 15.29 -13.72 -11.96
N PRO A 130 15.81 -13.94 -10.74
CA PRO A 130 15.70 -15.23 -10.05
C PRO A 130 14.27 -15.38 -9.49
N ILE A 131 13.35 -15.85 -10.31
CA ILE A 131 11.94 -16.04 -9.94
C ILE A 131 11.76 -17.43 -9.34
N ASP A 132 11.64 -17.49 -8.01
CA ASP A 132 11.39 -18.72 -7.27
C ASP A 132 10.18 -18.53 -6.35
N LEU A 133 9.05 -19.12 -6.74
CA LEU A 133 7.78 -19.03 -6.02
C LEU A 133 7.87 -19.65 -4.62
N ASN A 134 8.53 -20.80 -4.51
CA ASN A 134 8.65 -21.53 -3.24
C ASN A 134 9.51 -20.77 -2.24
N ARG A 135 10.64 -20.23 -2.70
CA ARG A 135 11.53 -19.42 -1.89
C ARG A 135 10.84 -18.15 -1.40
N SER A 136 10.11 -17.48 -2.27
CA SER A 136 9.34 -16.28 -1.93
C SER A 136 8.26 -16.59 -0.89
N HIS A 137 7.53 -17.67 -1.08
CA HIS A 137 6.46 -18.10 -0.16
C HIS A 137 7.02 -18.47 1.21
N LEU A 138 8.11 -19.24 1.25
CA LEU A 138 8.77 -19.62 2.49
C LEU A 138 9.33 -18.39 3.24
N SER A 139 9.94 -17.47 2.52
CA SER A 139 10.47 -16.21 3.09
C SER A 139 9.37 -15.39 3.76
N VAL A 140 8.23 -15.25 3.08
CA VAL A 140 7.04 -14.57 3.63
C VAL A 140 6.51 -15.29 4.86
N GLY A 141 6.40 -16.61 4.82
CA GLY A 141 5.92 -17.41 5.94
C GLY A 141 6.79 -17.26 7.18
N ILE A 142 8.11 -17.39 7.03
CA ILE A 142 9.08 -17.22 8.13
C ILE A 142 9.02 -15.80 8.69
N ARG A 143 8.99 -14.79 7.82
CA ARG A 143 8.90 -13.40 8.26
C ARG A 143 7.63 -13.13 9.05
N ASN A 144 6.47 -13.61 8.59
CA ASN A 144 5.20 -13.43 9.27
C ASN A 144 5.16 -14.19 10.60
N LEU A 145 5.74 -15.38 10.66
CA LEU A 145 5.88 -16.12 11.91
C LEU A 145 6.70 -15.33 12.94
N LEU A 146 7.86 -14.82 12.57
CA LEU A 146 8.69 -14.00 13.44
C LEU A 146 8.01 -12.69 13.84
N ALA A 147 7.38 -12.02 12.87
CA ALA A 147 6.64 -10.79 13.12
C ALA A 147 5.46 -11.01 14.08
N SER A 148 4.77 -12.14 14.01
CA SER A 148 3.65 -12.46 14.91
C SER A 148 4.05 -12.60 16.37
N LEU A 149 5.31 -12.95 16.66
CA LEU A 149 5.83 -13.02 18.03
C LEU A 149 6.10 -11.63 18.62
N ILE A 150 6.37 -10.63 17.79
CA ILE A 150 6.69 -9.26 18.21
C ILE A 150 5.47 -8.38 18.13
N ASN A 151 4.79 -8.39 16.98
CA ASN A 151 3.64 -7.56 16.69
C ASN A 151 2.66 -8.26 15.73
N PRO A 152 1.64 -8.97 16.25
CA PRO A 152 0.68 -9.72 15.43
C PRO A 152 -0.29 -8.85 14.63
N PHE A 153 -0.32 -7.54 14.83
CA PHE A 153 -1.26 -6.63 14.18
C PHE A 153 -0.94 -6.35 12.70
N PHE A 154 0.28 -6.56 12.28
CA PHE A 154 0.67 -6.40 10.89
C PHE A 154 1.16 -7.75 10.35
N PRO A 155 0.24 -8.65 9.97
CA PRO A 155 0.65 -9.66 9.02
C PRO A 155 1.15 -8.87 7.81
N THR A 156 2.44 -8.78 7.66
CA THR A 156 3.01 -8.25 6.45
C THR A 156 2.59 -9.24 5.38
N GLN A 157 1.54 -8.89 4.70
CA GLN A 157 1.13 -9.61 3.52
C GLN A 157 2.35 -9.58 2.62
N GLY A 158 2.87 -10.73 2.43
CA GLY A 158 4.07 -10.99 1.80
C GLY A 158 4.36 -10.19 0.60
N ALA A 159 4.39 -10.75 -0.47
CA ALA A 159 5.06 -10.34 -1.64
C ALA A 159 4.50 -9.08 -2.26
N LEU A 160 3.30 -8.60 -1.90
CA LEU A 160 2.73 -7.92 -3.00
C LEU A 160 1.89 -6.72 -2.71
N TRP A 161 2.50 -5.77 -3.04
CA TRP A 161 1.93 -4.56 -3.58
C TRP A 161 1.98 -4.69 -5.10
N THR A 162 1.07 -5.42 -5.69
CA THR A 162 1.06 -5.69 -7.14
C THR A 162 1.19 -4.40 -7.95
N GLY A 163 0.57 -3.30 -7.51
CA GLY A 163 0.74 -2.00 -8.15
C GLY A 163 2.18 -1.49 -8.16
N VAL A 164 2.93 -1.66 -7.06
CA VAL A 164 4.35 -1.27 -7.01
C VAL A 164 5.17 -2.17 -7.94
N HIS A 165 4.89 -3.46 -7.96
CA HIS A 165 5.58 -4.39 -8.86
C HIS A 165 5.36 -4.06 -10.32
N VAL A 166 4.17 -3.64 -10.72
CA VAL A 166 3.89 -3.19 -12.09
C VAL A 166 4.76 -1.99 -12.46
N VAL A 167 4.84 -0.98 -11.60
CA VAL A 167 5.68 0.21 -11.83
C VAL A 167 7.16 -0.16 -11.94
N VAL A 168 7.64 -1.02 -11.04
CA VAL A 168 9.05 -1.49 -11.06
C VAL A 168 9.31 -2.33 -12.31
N ALA A 169 8.38 -3.23 -12.69
CA ALA A 169 8.51 -4.04 -13.91
C ALA A 169 8.53 -3.20 -15.17
N ASP A 170 7.71 -2.15 -15.25
CA ASP A 170 7.73 -1.21 -16.38
C ASP A 170 9.04 -0.43 -16.49
N ALA A 171 9.62 -0.06 -15.36
CA ALA A 171 10.95 0.56 -15.35
C ALA A 171 12.04 -0.43 -15.74
N TRP A 172 11.95 -1.67 -15.26
CA TRP A 172 12.86 -2.76 -15.64
C TRP A 172 12.90 -2.97 -17.15
N LYS A 173 11.73 -3.02 -17.80
CA LYS A 173 11.61 -3.15 -19.27
C LYS A 173 12.33 -2.04 -20.04
N LYS A 174 12.47 -0.85 -19.45
CA LYS A 174 13.09 0.33 -20.05
C LYS A 174 14.64 0.38 -19.90
N GLY A 175 15.19 -0.52 -19.11
CA GLY A 175 16.63 -0.69 -18.94
C GLY A 175 17.25 -0.12 -17.65
N PRO A 176 18.57 -0.28 -17.46
CA PRO A 176 19.26 0.02 -16.19
C PRO A 176 19.12 1.45 -15.70
N LYS A 177 19.23 2.45 -16.59
CA LYS A 177 19.09 3.87 -16.21
C LYS A 177 17.75 4.22 -15.57
N GLN A 178 16.68 3.58 -16.04
CA GLN A 178 15.35 3.81 -15.46
C GLN A 178 15.23 3.14 -14.09
N MET A 179 15.92 2.02 -13.89
CA MET A 179 15.97 1.34 -12.60
C MET A 179 16.77 2.13 -11.56
N GLU A 180 17.88 2.77 -11.93
CA GLU A 180 18.63 3.68 -11.05
C GLU A 180 17.70 4.78 -10.50
N SER A 181 16.92 5.42 -11.38
CA SER A 181 15.95 6.45 -10.97
C SER A 181 14.92 5.93 -9.97
N ILE A 182 14.46 4.68 -10.10
CA ILE A 182 13.53 4.09 -9.13
C ILE A 182 14.22 3.80 -7.80
N PHE A 183 15.43 3.26 -7.80
CA PHE A 183 16.17 2.98 -6.58
C PHE A 183 16.48 4.25 -5.80
N ASP A 184 16.88 5.33 -6.47
CA ASP A 184 17.10 6.63 -5.85
C ASP A 184 15.81 7.18 -5.22
N GLY A 185 14.69 7.06 -5.92
CA GLY A 185 13.38 7.46 -5.42
C GLY A 185 12.93 6.65 -4.20
N ILE A 186 13.08 5.33 -4.24
CA ILE A 186 12.74 4.44 -3.13
C ILE A 186 13.64 4.70 -1.92
N GLY A 187 14.94 4.87 -2.12
CA GLY A 187 15.89 5.20 -1.07
C GLY A 187 15.54 6.50 -0.36
N SER A 188 15.27 7.55 -1.13
CA SER A 188 14.85 8.85 -0.60
C SER A 188 13.52 8.77 0.16
N TYR A 189 12.55 8.01 -0.36
CA TYR A 189 11.25 7.79 0.27
C TYR A 189 11.38 7.12 1.64
N TYR A 190 12.17 6.06 1.76
CA TYR A 190 12.31 5.32 3.00
C TYR A 190 13.23 5.98 4.03
N LEU A 191 14.28 6.68 3.59
CA LEU A 191 15.24 7.29 4.50
C LEU A 191 14.81 8.69 4.99
N MET A 192 14.27 9.52 4.10
CA MET A 192 13.96 10.92 4.38
C MET A 192 12.49 11.30 4.16
N GLY A 193 11.70 10.35 3.66
CA GLY A 193 10.34 10.62 3.24
C GLY A 193 9.26 10.35 4.30
N ILE A 194 8.21 9.65 3.90
CA ILE A 194 7.00 9.42 4.72
C ILE A 194 7.28 8.84 6.11
N PRO A 195 8.21 7.87 6.33
CA PRO A 195 8.48 7.39 7.67
C PRO A 195 8.86 8.48 8.66
N PHE A 196 9.62 9.50 8.21
CA PHE A 196 9.98 10.63 9.06
C PHE A 196 8.77 11.48 9.47
N LEU A 197 7.76 11.58 8.59
CA LEU A 197 6.52 12.33 8.87
C LEU A 197 5.70 11.69 9.99
N TYR A 198 5.81 10.38 10.21
CA TYR A 198 5.13 9.71 11.32
C TYR A 198 5.62 10.11 12.72
N PHE A 199 6.78 10.75 12.81
CA PHE A 199 7.25 11.35 14.06
C PHE A 199 6.68 12.75 14.29
N THR A 200 5.99 13.34 13.33
CA THR A 200 5.39 14.68 13.42
C THR A 200 3.88 14.57 13.70
N LEU A 201 3.44 15.16 14.81
CA LEU A 201 2.03 15.17 15.20
C LEU A 201 1.12 15.86 14.15
N PRO A 202 1.50 16.99 13.54
CA PRO A 202 0.67 17.63 12.53
C PRO A 202 0.32 16.69 11.36
N PHE A 203 1.29 15.92 10.87
CA PHE A 203 1.05 14.96 9.79
C PHE A 203 0.15 13.81 10.24
N VAL A 204 0.44 13.22 11.40
CA VAL A 204 -0.33 12.09 11.92
C VAL A 204 -1.79 12.49 12.20
N THR A 205 -2.00 13.63 12.87
CA THR A 205 -3.35 14.10 13.20
C THR A 205 -4.14 14.61 12.00
N LEU A 206 -3.45 15.09 10.95
CA LEU A 206 -4.06 15.40 9.65
C LEU A 206 -4.50 14.13 8.91
N MET A 207 -3.66 13.11 8.90
CA MET A 207 -3.91 11.87 8.16
C MET A 207 -4.91 10.94 8.85
N GLN A 208 -4.97 10.95 10.18
CA GLN A 208 -5.80 10.05 10.96
C GLN A 208 -7.27 10.01 10.50
N PRO A 209 -8.00 11.14 10.34
CA PRO A 209 -9.38 11.10 9.91
C PRO A 209 -9.57 10.71 8.43
N LEU A 210 -8.51 10.78 7.61
CA LEU A 210 -8.52 10.40 6.19
C LEU A 210 -8.11 8.95 5.95
N MET A 211 -7.69 8.22 6.97
CA MET A 211 -7.13 6.87 6.85
C MET A 211 -8.11 5.87 6.24
N VAL A 212 -9.40 5.95 6.61
CA VAL A 212 -10.45 5.08 6.05
C VAL A 212 -10.62 5.32 4.55
N MET A 213 -10.57 6.58 4.12
CA MET A 213 -10.64 6.96 2.71
C MET A 213 -9.44 6.41 1.92
N ALA A 214 -8.23 6.59 2.44
CA ALA A 214 -7.01 6.08 1.81
C ALA A 214 -7.05 4.55 1.64
N LEU A 215 -7.44 3.83 2.69
CA LEU A 215 -7.58 2.38 2.66
C LEU A 215 -8.64 1.93 1.63
N THR A 216 -9.80 2.56 1.62
CA THR A 216 -10.89 2.23 0.69
C THR A 216 -10.47 2.46 -0.76
N LEU A 217 -9.81 3.59 -1.05
CA LEU A 217 -9.30 3.88 -2.40
C LEU A 217 -8.28 2.85 -2.86
N THR A 218 -7.36 2.48 -1.98
CA THR A 218 -6.36 1.45 -2.29
C THR A 218 -7.03 0.11 -2.62
N LEU A 219 -8.00 -0.33 -1.80
CA LEU A 219 -8.71 -1.59 -2.03
C LEU A 219 -9.52 -1.58 -3.33
N ILE A 220 -10.23 -0.49 -3.62
CA ILE A 220 -11.03 -0.37 -4.85
C ILE A 220 -10.12 -0.42 -6.07
N LEU A 221 -9.03 0.34 -6.08
CA LEU A 221 -8.14 0.37 -7.24
C LEU A 221 -7.38 -0.94 -7.45
N THR A 222 -7.00 -1.61 -6.37
CA THR A 222 -6.42 -2.95 -6.48
C THR A 222 -7.42 -3.95 -7.05
N GLY A 223 -8.72 -3.79 -6.76
CA GLY A 223 -9.76 -4.63 -7.33
C GLY A 223 -10.10 -4.33 -8.80
N PHE A 224 -9.73 -3.14 -9.32
CA PHE A 224 -9.89 -2.77 -10.72
C PHE A 224 -8.65 -3.07 -11.60
N ALA A 225 -7.49 -3.24 -10.99
CA ALA A 225 -6.24 -3.55 -11.69
C ALA A 225 -6.11 -5.05 -12.01
#